data_27cc43aec6ae68e607fdac4dcdfd01e7
#
_entry.id   27cc43aec6ae68e607fdac4dcdfd01e7
#
_cell.length_a   1.000
_cell.length_b   1.000
_cell.length_c   1.000
_cell.angle_alpha   90.00
_cell.angle_beta   90.00
_cell.angle_gamma   90.00
#
_symmetry.space_group_name_H-M   'P 1'
#
loop_
_entity.id
_entity.type
_entity.pdbx_description
1 polymer ?
#
loop_
_entity_poly.entity_id
_entity_poly.type
_entity_poly.pdbx_seq_one_letter_code
_entity_poly.pdbx_strand_id
1 'polypeptide(L)'
;EADVLCASLVLKKKVYAVLTEDMDLFAYTCPIVLRYFSLANHSCILYDLKKILTKLNINKENFQILCVLAGNDYYNSNNNIFHYLKLYYKYKKSSVNIDFIDWLLNVNHIDSNDKVEILNTVDIYKNVKKELVNYPYTHIKFGSVDRQELYAILEEDRFVF
;
A
#
# COMPACT_ATOMS: atom_id res chain seq x y z
N GLU A 1 -11.36 3.22 -8.37
CA GLU A 1 -10.31 3.93 -7.63
C GLU A 1 -8.95 3.62 -8.24
N ALA A 2 -8.09 4.64 -8.43
CA ALA A 2 -6.82 4.48 -9.17
C ALA A 2 -5.85 3.53 -8.46
N ASP A 3 -5.72 3.63 -7.13
CA ASP A 3 -4.79 2.83 -6.34
C ASP A 3 -5.13 1.34 -6.36
N VAL A 4 -6.44 1.04 -6.30
CA VAL A 4 -6.98 -0.32 -6.48
C VAL A 4 -6.50 -0.90 -7.81
N LEU A 5 -6.66 -0.14 -8.90
CA LEU A 5 -6.24 -0.58 -10.23
C LEU A 5 -4.73 -0.77 -10.30
N CYS A 6 -3.95 0.21 -9.82
CA CYS A 6 -2.50 0.16 -9.79
C CYS A 6 -1.97 -1.07 -9.02
N ALA A 7 -2.45 -1.26 -7.78
CA ALA A 7 -2.06 -2.41 -6.95
C ALA A 7 -2.36 -3.74 -7.66
N SER A 8 -3.52 -3.85 -8.30
CA SER A 8 -3.92 -5.08 -8.94
C SER A 8 -3.13 -5.38 -10.22
N LEU A 9 -2.74 -4.37 -10.98
CA LEU A 9 -1.90 -4.57 -12.17
C LEU A 9 -0.55 -5.20 -11.78
N VAL A 10 0.04 -4.77 -10.65
CA VAL A 10 1.28 -5.38 -10.13
C VAL A 10 0.99 -6.79 -9.58
N LEU A 11 -0.11 -6.97 -8.81
CA LEU A 11 -0.50 -8.28 -8.28
C LEU A 11 -0.75 -9.31 -9.39
N LYS A 12 -1.31 -8.88 -10.52
CA LYS A 12 -1.52 -9.70 -11.73
C LYS A 12 -0.28 -9.81 -12.61
N LYS A 13 0.85 -9.21 -12.22
CA LYS A 13 2.09 -9.18 -13.00
C LYS A 13 1.93 -8.58 -14.41
N LYS A 14 1.01 -7.63 -14.57
CA LYS A 14 0.82 -6.89 -15.83
C LYS A 14 1.82 -5.72 -15.95
N VAL A 15 2.22 -5.17 -14.80
CA VAL A 15 3.28 -4.18 -14.68
C VAL A 15 4.26 -4.62 -13.59
N TYR A 16 5.47 -4.07 -13.60
CA TYR A 16 6.52 -4.42 -12.65
C TYR A 16 6.28 -3.82 -11.26
N ALA A 17 5.92 -2.53 -11.19
CA ALA A 17 5.77 -1.77 -9.96
C ALA A 17 4.76 -0.64 -10.14
N VAL A 18 4.31 -0.04 -9.03
CA VAL A 18 3.62 1.26 -9.01
C VAL A 18 4.62 2.33 -8.58
N LEU A 19 4.65 3.44 -9.32
CA LEU A 19 5.36 4.66 -8.93
C LEU A 19 4.35 5.60 -8.26
N THR A 20 4.51 5.86 -6.97
CA THR A 20 3.58 6.68 -6.19
C THR A 20 4.24 7.17 -4.91
N GLU A 21 3.74 8.30 -4.38
CA GLU A 21 4.07 8.73 -3.02
C GLU A 21 3.02 8.27 -1.99
N ASP A 22 1.94 7.64 -2.45
CA ASP A 22 0.90 7.13 -1.57
C ASP A 22 1.35 5.86 -0.83
N MET A 23 1.09 5.82 0.48
CA MET A 23 1.42 4.69 1.34
C MET A 23 0.33 3.61 1.38
N ASP A 24 -0.89 3.92 0.93
CA ASP A 24 -2.02 3.00 0.96
C ASP A 24 -1.80 1.79 0.05
N LEU A 25 -0.90 1.91 -0.95
CA LEU A 25 -0.47 0.77 -1.77
C LEU A 25 0.09 -0.39 -0.94
N PHE A 26 0.64 -0.12 0.25
CA PHE A 26 1.08 -1.18 1.17
C PHE A 26 -0.09 -1.86 1.88
N ALA A 27 -1.17 -1.13 2.18
CA ALA A 27 -2.42 -1.70 2.70
C ALA A 27 -3.08 -2.61 1.64
N TYR A 28 -3.03 -2.25 0.36
CA TYR A 28 -3.40 -3.11 -0.76
C TYR A 28 -2.46 -4.30 -0.97
N THR A 29 -1.37 -4.37 -0.20
CA THR A 29 -0.33 -5.40 -0.33
C THR A 29 0.31 -5.45 -1.73
N CYS A 30 0.51 -4.28 -2.34
CA CYS A 30 1.21 -4.15 -3.62
C CYS A 30 2.63 -4.72 -3.49
N PRO A 31 3.03 -5.66 -4.37
CA PRO A 31 4.31 -6.37 -4.22
C PRO A 31 5.54 -5.47 -4.32
N ILE A 32 5.52 -4.50 -5.25
CA ILE A 32 6.64 -3.59 -5.51
C ILE A 32 6.09 -2.18 -5.70
N VAL A 33 6.59 -1.27 -4.87
CA VAL A 33 6.26 0.16 -4.92
C VAL A 33 7.56 0.95 -5.10
N LEU A 34 7.56 1.91 -6.02
CA LEU A 34 8.64 2.86 -6.24
C LEU A 34 8.21 4.21 -5.67
N ARG A 35 9.10 4.85 -4.90
CA ARG A 35 8.86 6.17 -4.27
C ARG A 35 10.07 7.07 -4.40
N TYR A 36 9.87 8.34 -4.09
CA TYR A 36 10.93 9.35 -4.11
C TYR A 36 11.65 9.41 -5.47
N PHE A 37 10.85 9.40 -6.53
CA PHE A 37 11.39 9.51 -7.88
C PHE A 37 11.99 10.91 -8.09
N SER A 38 13.25 10.94 -8.47
CA SER A 38 13.99 12.17 -8.74
C SER A 38 14.56 12.13 -10.15
N LEU A 39 14.05 12.99 -11.02
CA LEU A 39 14.60 13.18 -12.37
C LEU A 39 16.02 13.75 -12.32
N ALA A 40 16.26 14.70 -11.41
CA ALA A 40 17.56 15.34 -11.27
C ALA A 40 18.67 14.36 -10.85
N ASN A 41 18.34 13.40 -9.99
CA ASN A 41 19.29 12.41 -9.46
C ASN A 41 19.19 11.05 -10.19
N HIS A 42 18.29 10.92 -11.17
CA HIS A 42 18.01 9.66 -11.87
C HIS A 42 17.82 8.49 -10.91
N SER A 43 17.05 8.69 -9.84
CA SER A 43 16.92 7.72 -8.75
C SER A 43 15.49 7.57 -8.27
N CYS A 44 15.19 6.41 -7.69
CA CYS A 44 13.98 6.16 -6.92
C CYS A 44 14.30 5.12 -5.84
N ILE A 45 13.44 5.03 -4.82
CA ILE A 45 13.54 4.01 -3.79
C ILE A 45 12.55 2.89 -4.10
N LEU A 46 13.07 1.66 -4.22
CA LEU A 46 12.27 0.46 -4.43
C LEU A 46 11.92 -0.19 -3.10
N TYR A 47 10.63 -0.35 -2.86
CA TYR A 47 10.07 -1.09 -1.74
C TYR A 47 9.56 -2.45 -2.22
N ASP A 48 10.18 -3.53 -1.76
CA ASP A 48 9.79 -4.91 -2.00
C ASP A 48 9.04 -5.43 -0.77
N LEU A 49 7.73 -5.61 -0.89
CA LEU A 49 6.88 -6.03 0.23
C LEU A 49 7.34 -7.35 0.84
N LYS A 50 7.75 -8.33 0.02
CA LYS A 50 8.23 -9.62 0.52
C LYS A 50 9.46 -9.45 1.42
N LYS A 51 10.41 -8.61 1.00
CA LYS A 51 11.60 -8.31 1.80
C LYS A 51 11.26 -7.57 3.08
N ILE A 52 10.31 -6.62 3.02
CA ILE A 52 9.81 -5.89 4.19
C ILE A 52 9.21 -6.88 5.21
N LEU A 53 8.27 -7.73 4.79
CA LEU A 53 7.62 -8.71 5.66
C LEU A 53 8.63 -9.67 6.30
N THR A 54 9.60 -10.14 5.51
CA THR A 54 10.67 -11.00 6.03
C THR A 54 11.54 -10.28 7.06
N LYS A 55 11.95 -9.05 6.77
CA LYS A 55 12.82 -8.27 7.67
C LYS A 55 12.12 -7.88 8.98
N LEU A 56 10.82 -7.58 8.91
CA LEU A 56 10.00 -7.28 10.08
C LEU A 56 9.50 -8.54 10.82
N ASN A 57 9.71 -9.73 10.26
CA ASN A 57 9.18 -10.99 10.79
C ASN A 57 7.67 -10.92 11.07
N ILE A 58 6.91 -10.42 10.09
CA ILE A 58 5.47 -10.23 10.16
C ILE A 58 4.80 -10.92 8.97
N ASN A 59 3.62 -11.54 9.20
CA ASN A 59 2.81 -12.06 8.12
C ASN A 59 2.04 -10.93 7.41
N LYS A 60 1.53 -11.23 6.24
CA LYS A 60 0.86 -10.27 5.35
C LYS A 60 -0.40 -9.68 5.98
N GLU A 61 -1.20 -10.51 6.67
CA GLU A 61 -2.45 -10.13 7.31
C GLU A 61 -2.20 -9.11 8.43
N ASN A 62 -1.26 -9.41 9.32
CA ASN A 62 -0.91 -8.50 10.41
C ASN A 62 -0.23 -7.22 9.91
N PHE A 63 0.54 -7.30 8.81
CA PHE A 63 1.09 -6.11 8.17
C PHE A 63 -0.02 -5.21 7.61
N GLN A 64 -1.04 -5.78 6.99
CA GLN A 64 -2.22 -5.05 6.51
C GLN A 64 -2.96 -4.36 7.66
N ILE A 65 -3.17 -5.06 8.78
CA ILE A 65 -3.75 -4.48 10.00
C ILE A 65 -2.88 -3.32 10.52
N LEU A 66 -1.55 -3.46 10.51
CA LEU A 66 -0.66 -2.36 10.91
C LEU A 66 -0.78 -1.14 10.00
N CYS A 67 -0.91 -1.34 8.68
CA CYS A 67 -1.12 -0.23 7.73
C CYS A 67 -2.44 0.49 8.01
N VAL A 68 -3.52 -0.26 8.26
CA VAL A 68 -4.83 0.33 8.61
C VAL A 68 -4.75 1.09 9.92
N LEU A 69 -4.19 0.49 10.96
CA LEU A 69 -4.02 1.11 12.28
C LEU A 69 -3.18 2.39 12.24
N ALA A 70 -2.24 2.49 11.30
CA ALA A 70 -1.40 3.68 11.14
C ALA A 70 -2.12 4.91 10.57
N GLY A 71 -3.36 4.72 10.10
CA GLY A 71 -4.17 5.74 9.43
C GLY A 71 -4.06 5.63 7.91
N ASN A 72 -5.19 5.83 7.24
CA ASN A 72 -5.37 5.79 5.80
C ASN A 72 -6.66 6.55 5.42
N ASP A 73 -7.05 6.54 4.16
CA ASP A 73 -8.23 7.26 3.67
C ASP A 73 -9.56 6.81 4.30
N TYR A 74 -9.62 5.60 4.86
CA TYR A 74 -10.85 4.99 5.42
C TYR A 74 -10.83 4.90 6.95
N TYR A 75 -9.68 5.07 7.60
CA TYR A 75 -9.54 4.97 9.05
C TYR A 75 -8.59 6.04 9.58
N ASN A 76 -9.10 6.90 10.47
CA ASN A 76 -8.31 7.92 11.13
C ASN A 76 -7.59 7.34 12.36
N SER A 77 -6.29 7.52 12.43
CA SER A 77 -5.48 7.07 13.55
C SER A 77 -4.81 8.23 14.27
N ASN A 78 -4.75 8.13 15.60
CA ASN A 78 -3.98 9.06 16.44
C ASN A 78 -2.50 8.66 16.58
N ASN A 79 -2.12 7.49 16.05
CA ASN A 79 -0.78 6.93 16.19
C ASN A 79 -0.19 6.53 14.83
N ASN A 80 1.13 6.53 14.75
CA ASN A 80 1.84 6.14 13.55
C ASN A 80 2.18 4.64 13.53
N ILE A 81 2.66 4.14 12.40
CA ILE A 81 3.01 2.73 12.18
C ILE A 81 4.06 2.23 13.18
N PHE A 82 5.00 3.07 13.63
CA PHE A 82 6.03 2.66 14.60
C PHE A 82 5.45 2.34 15.98
N HIS A 83 4.40 3.07 16.39
CA HIS A 83 3.67 2.78 17.62
C HIS A 83 3.05 1.38 17.56
N TYR A 84 2.30 1.09 16.50
CA TYR A 84 1.62 -0.20 16.34
C TYR A 84 2.59 -1.35 16.08
N LEU A 85 3.71 -1.10 15.42
CA LEU A 85 4.77 -2.10 15.25
C LEU A 85 5.40 -2.49 16.60
N LYS A 86 5.61 -1.54 17.50
CA LYS A 86 6.06 -1.84 18.88
C LYS A 86 5.04 -2.70 19.65
N LEU A 87 3.75 -2.40 19.50
CA LEU A 87 2.67 -3.21 20.09
C LEU A 87 2.63 -4.62 19.49
N TYR A 88 2.80 -4.75 18.18
CA TYR A 88 2.87 -6.04 17.53
C TYR A 88 4.02 -6.91 18.06
N TYR A 89 5.20 -6.35 18.30
CA TYR A 89 6.30 -7.10 18.91
C TYR A 89 6.04 -7.45 20.38
N LYS A 90 5.31 -6.64 21.14
CA LYS A 90 4.83 -7.01 22.48
C LYS A 90 3.85 -8.18 22.43
N TYR A 91 2.88 -8.11 21.50
CA TYR A 91 1.96 -9.22 21.23
C TYR A 91 2.69 -10.52 20.90
N LYS A 92 3.67 -10.48 20.00
CA LYS A 92 4.48 -11.68 19.66
C LYS A 92 5.23 -12.26 20.85
N LYS A 93 5.66 -11.43 21.79
CA LYS A 93 6.34 -11.89 23.03
C LYS A 93 5.38 -12.44 24.09
N SER A 94 4.12 -12.05 24.06
CA SER A 94 3.14 -12.50 25.06
C SER A 94 2.73 -13.96 24.89
N SER A 95 3.06 -14.59 23.75
CA SER A 95 2.75 -16.00 23.43
C SER A 95 1.27 -16.38 23.64
N VAL A 96 0.35 -15.40 23.57
CA VAL A 96 -1.08 -15.65 23.67
C VAL A 96 -1.62 -16.22 22.37
N ASN A 97 -2.60 -17.09 22.45
CA ASN A 97 -3.22 -17.73 21.29
C ASN A 97 -4.52 -17.02 20.89
N ILE A 98 -4.42 -15.74 20.60
CA ILE A 98 -5.51 -14.90 20.05
C ILE A 98 -4.94 -14.05 18.92
N ASP A 99 -5.81 -13.51 18.07
CA ASP A 99 -5.39 -12.62 16.98
C ASP A 99 -4.86 -11.29 17.51
N PHE A 100 -4.01 -10.63 16.71
CA PHE A 100 -3.37 -9.38 17.11
C PHE A 100 -4.40 -8.27 17.42
N ILE A 101 -5.48 -8.20 16.64
CA ILE A 101 -6.53 -7.19 16.88
C ILE A 101 -7.31 -7.46 18.16
N ASP A 102 -7.56 -8.74 18.49
CA ASP A 102 -8.19 -9.15 19.75
C ASP A 102 -7.29 -8.87 20.96
N TRP A 103 -5.97 -9.07 20.75
CA TRP A 103 -5.01 -8.70 21.77
C TRP A 103 -5.00 -7.19 22.04
N LEU A 104 -5.05 -6.35 20.99
CA LEU A 104 -5.14 -4.88 21.16
C LEU A 104 -6.38 -4.46 21.92
N LEU A 105 -7.53 -5.10 21.67
CA LEU A 105 -8.77 -4.88 22.42
C LEU A 105 -8.60 -5.25 23.89
N ASN A 106 -8.04 -6.43 24.18
CA ASN A 106 -7.86 -6.94 25.54
C ASN A 106 -6.91 -6.07 26.38
N VAL A 107 -5.94 -5.41 25.77
CA VAL A 107 -5.01 -4.51 26.44
C VAL A 107 -5.43 -3.04 26.38
N ASN A 108 -6.68 -2.76 25.98
CA ASN A 108 -7.29 -1.43 25.88
C ASN A 108 -6.53 -0.42 25.01
N HIS A 109 -5.90 -0.90 23.93
CA HIS A 109 -5.30 -0.02 22.91
C HIS A 109 -6.29 0.37 21.81
N ILE A 110 -7.38 -0.38 21.67
CA ILE A 110 -8.53 -0.09 20.81
C ILE A 110 -9.80 -0.47 21.55
N ASP A 111 -10.94 0.11 21.19
CA ASP A 111 -12.25 -0.30 21.69
C ASP A 111 -12.98 -1.24 20.70
N SER A 112 -14.22 -1.64 21.05
CA SER A 112 -15.02 -2.53 20.21
C SER A 112 -15.46 -1.89 18.90
N ASN A 113 -15.69 -0.56 18.89
CA ASN A 113 -16.06 0.17 17.67
C ASN A 113 -14.86 0.29 16.76
N ASP A 114 -13.69 0.67 17.30
CA ASP A 114 -12.42 0.68 16.56
C ASP A 114 -12.14 -0.67 15.90
N LYS A 115 -12.34 -1.77 16.65
CA LYS A 115 -12.15 -3.11 16.09
C LYS A 115 -13.02 -3.37 14.87
N VAL A 116 -14.30 -3.01 14.92
CA VAL A 116 -15.24 -3.19 13.80
C VAL A 116 -14.80 -2.33 12.61
N GLU A 117 -14.46 -1.07 12.85
CA GLU A 117 -14.03 -0.14 11.81
C GLU A 117 -12.73 -0.60 11.13
N ILE A 118 -11.74 -1.04 11.92
CA ILE A 118 -10.47 -1.58 11.42
C ILE A 118 -10.71 -2.82 10.54
N LEU A 119 -11.55 -3.77 11.00
CA LEU A 119 -11.83 -4.98 10.23
C LEU A 119 -12.56 -4.68 8.92
N ASN A 120 -13.54 -3.77 8.94
CA ASN A 120 -14.22 -3.32 7.72
C ASN A 120 -13.23 -2.66 6.75
N THR A 121 -12.33 -1.82 7.24
CA THR A 121 -11.30 -1.18 6.43
C THR A 121 -10.32 -2.21 5.85
N VAL A 122 -9.88 -3.19 6.63
CA VAL A 122 -9.04 -4.30 6.14
C VAL A 122 -9.74 -5.07 5.03
N ASP A 123 -11.06 -5.26 5.12
CA ASP A 123 -11.83 -5.95 4.09
C ASP A 123 -11.95 -5.14 2.80
N ILE A 124 -12.02 -3.81 2.87
CA ILE A 124 -11.93 -2.93 1.68
C ILE A 124 -10.60 -3.24 0.94
N TYR A 125 -9.48 -3.20 1.62
CA TYR A 125 -8.17 -3.47 1.03
C TYR A 125 -7.99 -4.92 0.52
N LYS A 126 -8.66 -5.90 1.13
CA LYS A 126 -8.61 -7.31 0.68
C LYS A 126 -9.42 -7.58 -0.58
N ASN A 127 -10.53 -6.88 -0.77
CA ASN A 127 -11.47 -7.13 -1.88
C ASN A 127 -10.95 -6.67 -3.25
N VAL A 128 -9.86 -5.89 -3.29
CA VAL A 128 -9.18 -5.46 -4.52
C VAL A 128 -8.94 -6.60 -5.52
N LYS A 129 -8.61 -7.79 -5.05
CA LYS A 129 -8.41 -8.95 -5.93
C LYS A 129 -9.68 -9.42 -6.63
N LYS A 130 -10.85 -9.22 -6.00
CA LYS A 130 -12.14 -9.68 -6.55
C LYS A 130 -12.68 -8.71 -7.59
N GLU A 131 -12.58 -7.41 -7.35
CA GLU A 131 -13.12 -6.39 -8.26
C GLU A 131 -12.44 -6.37 -9.61
N LEU A 132 -11.15 -6.69 -9.66
CA LEU A 132 -10.35 -6.61 -10.87
C LEU A 132 -10.39 -7.86 -11.76
N VAL A 133 -10.98 -8.94 -11.31
CA VAL A 133 -11.31 -10.08 -12.21
C VAL A 133 -12.25 -9.61 -13.32
N ASN A 134 -13.11 -8.64 -13.04
CA ASN A 134 -14.14 -8.15 -13.95
C ASN A 134 -13.73 -6.93 -14.80
N TYR A 135 -12.53 -6.36 -14.60
CA TYR A 135 -12.07 -5.23 -15.40
C TYR A 135 -11.55 -5.70 -16.78
N PRO A 136 -12.11 -5.18 -17.88
CA PRO A 136 -11.76 -5.63 -19.24
C PRO A 136 -10.38 -5.19 -19.73
N TYR A 137 -9.65 -4.39 -18.95
CA TYR A 137 -8.33 -3.89 -19.35
C TYR A 137 -7.25 -4.95 -19.17
N THR A 138 -7.19 -5.85 -20.16
CA THR A 138 -6.18 -6.91 -20.19
C THR A 138 -4.90 -6.51 -20.92
N HIS A 139 -4.90 -5.41 -21.65
CA HIS A 139 -3.77 -5.00 -22.50
C HIS A 139 -3.33 -3.57 -22.21
N ILE A 140 -2.13 -3.44 -21.63
CA ILE A 140 -1.41 -2.18 -21.61
C ILE A 140 -0.67 -2.11 -22.96
N LYS A 141 -1.04 -1.14 -23.80
CA LYS A 141 -0.35 -0.87 -25.06
C LYS A 141 0.71 0.19 -24.81
N PHE A 142 1.94 -0.11 -25.20
CA PHE A 142 2.96 0.93 -25.34
C PHE A 142 2.71 1.63 -26.68
N GLY A 143 2.36 2.93 -26.64
CA GLY A 143 2.32 3.79 -27.81
C GLY A 143 3.73 4.22 -28.22
N SER A 144 3.91 4.60 -29.47
CA SER A 144 5.08 5.38 -29.86
C SER A 144 4.95 6.80 -29.28
N VAL A 145 6.04 7.32 -28.73
CA VAL A 145 6.05 8.71 -28.28
C VAL A 145 6.07 9.60 -29.52
N ASP A 146 5.02 10.42 -29.70
CA ASP A 146 5.07 11.52 -30.64
C ASP A 146 5.94 12.63 -30.05
N ARG A 147 7.18 12.74 -30.57
CA ARG A 147 8.14 13.71 -30.06
C ARG A 147 7.73 15.15 -30.36
N GLN A 148 7.03 15.39 -31.46
CA GLN A 148 6.61 16.76 -31.84
C GLN A 148 5.52 17.24 -30.89
N GLU A 149 4.52 16.40 -30.63
CA GLU A 149 3.46 16.70 -29.66
C GLU A 149 4.02 16.84 -28.24
N LEU A 150 4.96 15.97 -27.83
CA LEU A 150 5.62 16.06 -26.55
C LEU A 150 6.38 17.39 -26.39
N TYR A 151 7.15 17.81 -27.39
CA TYR A 151 7.86 19.09 -27.35
C TYR A 151 6.90 20.28 -27.27
N ALA A 152 5.80 20.25 -28.04
CA ALA A 152 4.78 21.31 -27.98
C ALA A 152 4.18 21.46 -26.56
N ILE A 153 3.82 20.34 -25.90
CA ILE A 153 3.31 20.33 -24.53
C ILE A 153 4.36 20.87 -23.55
N LEU A 154 5.61 20.43 -23.68
CA LEU A 154 6.68 20.84 -22.77
C LEU A 154 7.06 22.33 -22.95
N GLU A 155 6.99 22.87 -24.18
CA GLU A 155 7.17 24.30 -24.44
C GLU A 155 6.04 25.16 -23.84
N GLU A 156 4.77 24.70 -23.90
CA GLU A 156 3.64 25.32 -23.22
C GLU A 156 3.86 25.44 -21.70
N ASP A 157 4.42 24.40 -21.10
CA ASP A 157 4.76 24.35 -19.68
C ASP A 157 6.10 25.03 -19.34
N ARG A 158 6.73 25.70 -20.31
CA ARG A 158 8.00 26.45 -20.17
C ARG A 158 9.21 25.59 -19.75
N PHE A 159 9.22 24.32 -20.13
CA PHE A 159 10.44 23.51 -20.04
C PHE A 159 11.42 23.98 -21.12
N VAL A 160 12.64 24.32 -20.70
CA VAL A 160 13.75 24.67 -21.59
C VAL A 160 14.66 23.45 -21.72
N PHE A 161 14.92 23.02 -22.97
CA PHE A 161 15.81 21.88 -23.29
C PHE A 161 17.20 22.36 -23.71
#